data_80318010efb59933bb26e6d00833a6a4
#
_entry.id   80318010efb59933bb26e6d00833a6a4
#
_cell.length_a   1.000
_cell.length_b   1.000
_cell.length_c   1.000
_cell.angle_alpha   90.00
_cell.angle_beta   90.00
_cell.angle_gamma   90.00
#
_symmetry.space_group_name_H-M   'P 1'
#
loop_
_entity.id
_entity.type
_entity.pdbx_description
1 polymer ?
#
loop_
_entity_poly.entity_id
_entity_poly.type
_entity_poly.pdbx_seq_one_letter_code
_entity_poly.pdbx_strand_id
1 'polypeptide(L)'
;CRLVGSEMCIRDRDADVILIGEMRDRETMETAIRAAELGQLVISTLHSPSALGALSQMITAFPEDEREIGRMRVADTLRAVVAQKLLPRKDSDRQIPAVEVVRITGAVRDCILHGKPSEEIIELTEQGSAAYGTQTFQQQLESLVEMDLVDYEVSKAAATSPSDFELIMQTLSDERGRLGEVPVTGEELGA
;
A
#
# COMPACT_ATOMS: atom_id res chain seq x y z
N CYS A 1 14.57 7.49 -24.63
CA CYS A 1 14.08 6.49 -25.60
C CYS A 1 12.56 6.60 -25.67
N ARG A 2 12.01 6.88 -26.84
CA ARG A 2 10.54 6.91 -27.06
C ARG A 2 10.05 5.46 -27.05
N LEU A 3 8.91 5.19 -26.38
CA LEU A 3 8.34 3.87 -26.10
C LEU A 3 8.07 2.97 -27.35
N VAL A 4 8.08 3.50 -28.53
CA VAL A 4 7.96 2.74 -29.80
C VAL A 4 9.33 2.17 -30.16
N GLY A 5 9.54 0.88 -29.86
CA GLY A 5 10.83 0.18 -30.02
C GLY A 5 11.53 -0.19 -28.71
N SER A 6 10.87 0.03 -27.55
CA SER A 6 11.46 -0.17 -26.23
C SER A 6 11.80 -1.63 -25.89
N GLU A 7 11.05 -2.61 -26.41
CA GLU A 7 11.32 -4.04 -26.16
C GLU A 7 12.71 -4.44 -26.68
N MET A 8 13.09 -3.96 -27.86
CA MET A 8 14.41 -4.25 -28.46
C MET A 8 15.53 -3.52 -27.69
N CYS A 9 15.31 -2.27 -27.27
CA CYS A 9 16.28 -1.50 -26.48
C CYS A 9 16.48 -2.03 -25.05
N ILE A 10 15.46 -2.63 -24.44
CA ILE A 10 15.54 -3.24 -23.10
C ILE A 10 16.33 -4.55 -23.20
N ARG A 11 16.02 -5.40 -24.17
CA ARG A 11 16.64 -6.71 -24.34
C ARG A 11 18.12 -6.63 -24.71
N ASP A 12 18.52 -5.63 -25.48
CA ASP A 12 19.89 -5.48 -25.96
C ASP A 12 20.87 -4.89 -24.93
N ARG A 13 20.38 -4.40 -23.76
CA ARG A 13 21.21 -3.74 -22.74
C ARG A 13 21.44 -4.56 -21.48
N ASP A 14 20.88 -5.75 -21.39
CA ASP A 14 21.05 -6.67 -20.25
C ASP A 14 20.87 -5.97 -18.88
N ALA A 15 19.81 -5.15 -18.76
CA ALA A 15 19.56 -4.31 -17.60
C ALA A 15 18.90 -5.13 -16.49
N ASP A 16 19.48 -5.12 -15.30
CA ASP A 16 18.88 -5.76 -14.10
C ASP A 16 17.68 -4.98 -13.54
N VAL A 17 17.68 -3.65 -13.71
CA VAL A 17 16.66 -2.75 -13.20
C VAL A 17 16.15 -1.85 -14.32
N ILE A 18 14.83 -1.80 -14.45
CA ILE A 18 14.13 -0.95 -15.42
C ILE A 18 13.24 0.04 -14.68
N LEU A 19 13.42 1.32 -14.95
CA LEU A 19 12.54 2.38 -14.48
C LEU A 19 11.64 2.84 -15.63
N ILE A 20 10.33 2.63 -15.47
CA ILE A 20 9.29 3.15 -16.36
C ILE A 20 8.64 4.32 -15.65
N GLY A 21 8.69 5.54 -16.22
CA GLY A 21 8.19 6.73 -15.57
C GLY A 21 6.73 6.61 -15.16
N GLU A 22 5.87 6.10 -16.04
CA GLU A 22 4.45 5.90 -15.77
C GLU A 22 3.85 4.87 -16.74
N MET A 23 2.97 4.00 -16.21
CA MET A 23 2.19 3.05 -17.01
C MET A 23 0.79 3.63 -17.26
N ARG A 24 0.59 4.28 -18.41
CA ARG A 24 -0.70 4.90 -18.78
C ARG A 24 -1.59 4.01 -19.63
N ASP A 25 -1.00 3.09 -20.36
CA ASP A 25 -1.68 2.27 -21.34
C ASP A 25 -1.32 0.79 -21.17
N ARG A 26 -2.12 -0.06 -21.84
CA ARG A 26 -1.95 -1.51 -21.82
C ARG A 26 -0.58 -1.94 -22.34
N GLU A 27 -0.10 -1.37 -23.44
CA GLU A 27 1.15 -1.77 -24.08
C GLU A 27 2.34 -1.59 -23.13
N THR A 28 2.38 -0.45 -22.43
CA THR A 28 3.38 -0.17 -21.40
C THR A 28 3.30 -1.14 -20.24
N MET A 29 2.07 -1.48 -19.76
CA MET A 29 1.87 -2.45 -18.67
C MET A 29 2.31 -3.85 -19.08
N GLU A 30 1.92 -4.32 -20.27
CA GLU A 30 2.34 -5.63 -20.79
C GLU A 30 3.86 -5.73 -20.96
N THR A 31 4.49 -4.66 -21.42
CA THR A 31 5.95 -4.58 -21.54
C THR A 31 6.63 -4.64 -20.19
N ALA A 32 6.11 -3.93 -19.18
CA ALA A 32 6.60 -3.96 -17.81
C ALA A 32 6.49 -5.37 -17.20
N ILE A 33 5.33 -6.01 -17.34
CA ILE A 33 5.09 -7.36 -16.83
C ILE A 33 6.02 -8.37 -17.53
N ARG A 34 6.18 -8.27 -18.86
CA ARG A 34 7.07 -9.15 -19.63
C ARG A 34 8.54 -9.00 -19.19
N ALA A 35 9.01 -7.78 -18.94
CA ALA A 35 10.34 -7.55 -18.42
C ALA A 35 10.52 -8.18 -17.02
N ALA A 36 9.52 -8.06 -16.15
CA ALA A 36 9.53 -8.68 -14.82
C ALA A 36 9.49 -10.23 -14.89
N GLU A 37 8.76 -10.82 -15.84
CA GLU A 37 8.75 -12.27 -16.13
C GLU A 37 10.13 -12.78 -16.56
N LEU A 38 10.92 -11.95 -17.24
CA LEU A 38 12.30 -12.26 -17.65
C LEU A 38 13.32 -12.09 -16.50
N GLY A 39 12.86 -11.72 -15.28
CA GLY A 39 13.70 -11.62 -14.09
C GLY A 39 14.24 -10.22 -13.80
N GLN A 40 13.86 -9.20 -14.56
CA GLN A 40 14.28 -7.82 -14.32
C GLN A 40 13.45 -7.17 -13.22
N LEU A 41 14.07 -6.34 -12.39
CA LEU A 41 13.35 -5.50 -11.43
C LEU A 41 12.75 -4.30 -12.17
N VAL A 42 11.43 -4.25 -12.27
CA VAL A 42 10.72 -3.14 -12.89
C VAL A 42 10.12 -2.23 -11.81
N ILE A 43 10.41 -0.94 -11.91
CA ILE A 43 9.84 0.10 -11.04
C ILE A 43 9.05 1.06 -11.93
N SER A 44 7.81 1.32 -11.56
CA SER A 44 6.95 2.25 -12.31
C SER A 44 5.95 2.95 -11.41
N THR A 45 5.25 3.94 -11.96
CA THR A 45 4.17 4.66 -11.28
C THR A 45 2.83 4.46 -11.99
N LEU A 46 1.76 4.55 -11.20
CA LEU A 46 0.38 4.56 -11.66
C LEU A 46 -0.37 5.71 -10.98
N HIS A 47 -1.33 6.30 -11.66
CA HIS A 47 -2.25 7.26 -11.06
C HIS A 47 -3.41 6.50 -10.40
N SER A 48 -3.23 6.15 -9.12
CA SER A 48 -4.26 5.49 -8.32
C SER A 48 -4.28 6.08 -6.90
N PRO A 49 -5.46 6.22 -6.28
CA PRO A 49 -5.59 6.75 -4.92
C PRO A 49 -5.17 5.76 -3.83
N SER A 50 -5.02 4.46 -4.15
CA SER A 50 -4.69 3.39 -3.19
C SER A 50 -3.94 2.25 -3.88
N ALA A 51 -3.31 1.39 -3.09
CA ALA A 51 -2.61 0.20 -3.58
C ALA A 51 -3.57 -0.79 -4.25
N LEU A 52 -4.76 -1.01 -3.66
CA LEU A 52 -5.78 -1.87 -4.26
C LEU A 52 -6.36 -1.30 -5.55
N GLY A 53 -6.52 0.03 -5.63
CA GLY A 53 -6.90 0.72 -6.85
C GLY A 53 -5.87 0.53 -7.97
N ALA A 54 -4.58 0.62 -7.64
CA ALA A 54 -3.49 0.36 -8.59
C ALA A 54 -3.52 -1.10 -9.08
N LEU A 55 -3.70 -2.06 -8.18
CA LEU A 55 -3.84 -3.48 -8.52
C LEU A 55 -5.04 -3.72 -9.46
N SER A 56 -6.19 -3.16 -9.13
CA SER A 56 -7.39 -3.25 -9.97
C SER A 56 -7.16 -2.65 -11.35
N GLN A 57 -6.49 -1.49 -11.43
CA GLN A 57 -6.15 -0.83 -12.69
C GLN A 57 -5.24 -1.71 -13.55
N MET A 58 -4.23 -2.36 -12.97
CA MET A 58 -3.36 -3.28 -13.69
C MET A 58 -4.13 -4.47 -14.27
N ILE A 59 -5.04 -5.06 -13.50
CA ILE A 59 -5.85 -6.21 -13.95
C ILE A 59 -6.85 -5.79 -15.03
N THR A 60 -7.52 -4.66 -14.86
CA THR A 60 -8.55 -4.17 -15.80
C THR A 60 -7.98 -3.58 -17.09
N ALA A 61 -6.68 -3.32 -17.16
CA ALA A 61 -6.00 -2.96 -18.39
C ALA A 61 -6.02 -4.09 -19.45
N PHE A 62 -6.18 -5.33 -19.01
CA PHE A 62 -6.36 -6.47 -19.91
C PHE A 62 -7.81 -6.54 -20.42
N PRO A 63 -8.03 -6.97 -21.69
CA PRO A 63 -9.36 -7.26 -22.22
C PRO A 63 -10.09 -8.28 -21.36
N GLU A 64 -11.40 -8.28 -21.42
CA GLU A 64 -12.23 -9.13 -20.58
C GLU A 64 -11.93 -10.62 -20.75
N ASP A 65 -11.68 -11.05 -21.96
CA ASP A 65 -11.31 -12.42 -22.34
C ASP A 65 -9.87 -12.81 -21.93
N GLU A 66 -8.98 -11.83 -21.73
CA GLU A 66 -7.59 -12.05 -21.29
C GLU A 66 -7.38 -11.71 -19.79
N ARG A 67 -8.40 -11.20 -19.08
CA ARG A 67 -8.27 -10.64 -17.73
C ARG A 67 -7.81 -11.67 -16.70
N GLU A 68 -8.20 -12.93 -16.86
CA GLU A 68 -7.76 -14.02 -15.98
C GLU A 68 -6.26 -14.30 -16.14
N ILE A 69 -5.77 -14.32 -17.37
CA ILE A 69 -4.34 -14.46 -17.68
C ILE A 69 -3.58 -13.25 -17.16
N GLY A 70 -4.09 -12.04 -17.37
CA GLY A 70 -3.52 -10.80 -16.86
C GLY A 70 -3.40 -10.82 -15.34
N ARG A 71 -4.42 -11.27 -14.63
CA ARG A 71 -4.44 -11.44 -13.18
C ARG A 71 -3.34 -12.39 -12.69
N MET A 72 -3.21 -13.53 -13.33
CA MET A 72 -2.17 -14.51 -13.01
C MET A 72 -0.77 -13.90 -13.21
N ARG A 73 -0.52 -13.24 -14.34
CA ARG A 73 0.77 -12.58 -14.62
C ARG A 73 1.11 -11.49 -13.61
N VAL A 74 0.13 -10.65 -13.24
CA VAL A 74 0.27 -9.64 -12.19
C VAL A 74 0.58 -10.29 -10.84
N ALA A 75 -0.15 -11.34 -10.45
CA ALA A 75 0.07 -12.05 -9.19
C ALA A 75 1.48 -12.67 -9.09
N ASP A 76 2.05 -13.12 -10.21
CA ASP A 76 3.37 -13.76 -10.25
C ASP A 76 4.53 -12.76 -10.30
N THR A 77 4.33 -11.62 -10.94
CA THR A 77 5.40 -10.64 -11.18
C THR A 77 5.45 -9.50 -10.17
N LEU A 78 4.28 -9.04 -9.68
CA LEU A 78 4.20 -7.92 -8.74
C LEU A 78 4.87 -8.29 -7.41
N ARG A 79 5.66 -7.36 -6.85
CA ARG A 79 6.38 -7.55 -5.58
C ARG A 79 5.81 -6.69 -4.47
N ALA A 80 5.52 -5.45 -4.78
CA ALA A 80 4.92 -4.51 -3.83
C ALA A 80 4.20 -3.40 -4.57
N VAL A 81 3.23 -2.81 -3.89
CA VAL A 81 2.58 -1.56 -4.29
C VAL A 81 2.72 -0.58 -3.13
N VAL A 82 3.19 0.63 -3.45
CA VAL A 82 3.28 1.73 -2.49
C VAL A 82 2.37 2.85 -2.98
N ALA A 83 1.37 3.20 -2.21
CA ALA A 83 0.52 4.35 -2.48
C ALA A 83 0.75 5.44 -1.44
N GLN A 84 0.58 6.71 -1.82
CA GLN A 84 0.80 7.83 -0.92
C GLN A 84 -0.24 8.93 -1.10
N LYS A 85 -0.54 9.61 0.01
CA LYS A 85 -1.30 10.86 0.05
C LYS A 85 -0.47 11.90 0.80
N LEU A 86 -0.50 13.15 0.35
CA LEU A 86 0.16 14.25 1.06
C LEU A 86 -0.87 14.93 1.96
N LEU A 87 -0.54 15.04 3.24
CA LEU A 87 -1.38 15.67 4.26
C LEU A 87 -0.68 16.92 4.82
N PRO A 88 -1.42 17.98 5.16
CA PRO A 88 -0.84 19.14 5.84
C PRO A 88 -0.35 18.71 7.23
N ARG A 89 0.85 19.15 7.58
CA ARG A 89 1.39 18.97 8.94
C ARG A 89 0.75 19.99 9.89
N LYS A 90 0.57 19.57 11.14
CA LYS A 90 0.04 20.41 12.21
C LYS A 90 1.03 21.46 12.68
N ASP A 91 2.33 21.16 12.65
CA ASP A 91 3.41 21.96 13.21
C ASP A 91 4.06 22.93 12.20
N SER A 92 3.69 22.91 10.92
CA SER A 92 4.34 23.70 9.88
C SER A 92 3.50 23.75 8.59
N ASP A 93 3.81 24.72 7.72
CA ASP A 93 3.20 24.84 6.37
C ASP A 93 3.67 23.75 5.38
N ARG A 94 4.31 22.68 5.88
CA ARG A 94 4.79 21.57 5.07
C ARG A 94 3.75 20.46 4.99
N GLN A 95 3.93 19.56 4.03
CA GLN A 95 3.15 18.34 3.93
C GLN A 95 3.95 17.13 4.42
N ILE A 96 3.24 16.14 4.91
CA ILE A 96 3.78 14.83 5.28
C ILE A 96 3.10 13.75 4.45
N PRO A 97 3.83 12.75 3.92
CA PRO A 97 3.21 11.65 3.21
C PRO A 97 2.57 10.66 4.20
N ALA A 98 1.30 10.37 4.00
CA ALA A 98 0.69 9.14 4.50
C ALA A 98 0.90 8.07 3.45
N VAL A 99 1.44 6.91 3.84
CA VAL A 99 1.90 5.87 2.91
C VAL A 99 1.21 4.54 3.22
N GLU A 100 0.68 3.90 2.19
CA GLU A 100 0.21 2.53 2.21
C GLU A 100 1.25 1.63 1.53
N VAL A 101 1.59 0.50 2.14
CA VAL A 101 2.57 -0.45 1.62
C VAL A 101 1.97 -1.85 1.61
N VAL A 102 1.66 -2.36 0.43
CA VAL A 102 1.18 -3.73 0.22
C VAL A 102 2.31 -4.55 -0.40
N ARG A 103 2.82 -5.55 0.33
CA ARG A 103 3.75 -6.55 -0.22
C ARG A 103 2.99 -7.76 -0.72
N ILE A 104 3.38 -8.26 -1.87
CA ILE A 104 2.76 -9.45 -2.46
C ILE A 104 3.40 -10.69 -1.83
N THR A 105 2.94 -11.02 -0.62
CA THR A 105 3.28 -12.28 0.06
C THR A 105 2.54 -13.44 -0.64
N GLY A 106 2.87 -14.69 -0.29
CA GLY A 106 2.16 -15.86 -0.83
C GLY A 106 0.64 -15.78 -0.64
N ALA A 107 0.18 -15.34 0.55
CA ALA A 107 -1.24 -15.19 0.84
C ALA A 107 -1.90 -14.08 0.01
N VAL A 108 -1.24 -12.91 -0.12
CA VAL A 108 -1.74 -11.81 -0.97
C VAL A 108 -1.76 -12.22 -2.45
N ARG A 109 -0.71 -12.92 -2.92
CA ARG A 109 -0.67 -13.49 -4.27
C ARG A 109 -1.87 -14.40 -4.53
N ASP A 110 -2.18 -15.29 -3.61
CA ASP A 110 -3.32 -16.21 -3.73
C ASP A 110 -4.67 -15.47 -3.76
N CYS A 111 -4.82 -14.38 -2.98
CA CYS A 111 -5.99 -13.50 -3.06
C CYS A 111 -6.13 -12.86 -4.44
N ILE A 112 -5.03 -12.34 -5.02
CA ILE A 112 -5.01 -11.76 -6.35
C ILE A 112 -5.38 -12.82 -7.39
N LEU A 113 -4.72 -13.98 -7.35
CA LEU A 113 -4.87 -15.06 -8.31
C LEU A 113 -6.32 -15.57 -8.38
N HIS A 114 -6.96 -15.75 -7.23
CA HIS A 114 -8.33 -16.26 -7.14
C HIS A 114 -9.41 -15.17 -7.17
N GLY A 115 -9.02 -13.90 -7.34
CA GLY A 115 -9.97 -12.78 -7.39
C GLY A 115 -10.77 -12.61 -6.11
N LYS A 116 -10.13 -12.85 -4.96
CA LYS A 116 -10.76 -12.70 -3.66
C LYS A 116 -11.12 -11.25 -3.35
N PRO A 117 -12.05 -11.00 -2.42
CA PRO A 117 -12.43 -9.66 -2.01
C PRO A 117 -11.23 -8.83 -1.57
N SER A 118 -11.28 -7.54 -1.83
CA SER A 118 -10.21 -6.58 -1.48
C SER A 118 -9.95 -6.52 0.03
N GLU A 119 -10.96 -6.77 0.82
CA GLU A 119 -10.94 -6.82 2.28
C GLU A 119 -9.94 -7.85 2.81
N GLU A 120 -9.83 -9.02 2.18
CA GLU A 120 -8.84 -10.03 2.56
C GLU A 120 -7.40 -9.53 2.36
N ILE A 121 -7.15 -8.75 1.31
CA ILE A 121 -5.81 -8.16 1.08
C ILE A 121 -5.51 -7.08 2.13
N ILE A 122 -6.51 -6.29 2.53
CA ILE A 122 -6.36 -5.29 3.59
C ILE A 122 -6.01 -5.98 4.90
N GLU A 123 -6.77 -7.00 5.32
CA GLU A 123 -6.51 -7.77 6.54
C GLU A 123 -5.11 -8.40 6.54
N LEU A 124 -4.68 -9.01 5.44
CA LEU A 124 -3.33 -9.56 5.31
C LEU A 124 -2.23 -8.49 5.36
N THR A 125 -2.52 -7.27 4.87
CA THR A 125 -1.61 -6.14 4.93
C THR A 125 -1.47 -5.63 6.36
N GLU A 126 -2.56 -5.53 7.11
CA GLU A 126 -2.57 -5.14 8.52
C GLU A 126 -1.83 -6.13 9.40
N GLN A 127 -2.14 -7.43 9.26
CA GLN A 127 -1.49 -8.51 10.01
C GLN A 127 0.00 -8.64 9.69
N GLY A 128 0.40 -8.28 8.47
CA GLY A 128 1.78 -8.36 7.99
C GLY A 128 2.70 -7.23 8.48
N SER A 129 2.19 -6.25 9.20
CA SER A 129 2.94 -5.04 9.58
C SER A 129 4.27 -5.37 10.28
N ALA A 130 4.24 -6.19 11.34
CA ALA A 130 5.44 -6.55 12.11
C ALA A 130 6.40 -7.48 11.34
N ALA A 131 5.87 -8.42 10.55
CA ALA A 131 6.66 -9.45 9.90
C ALA A 131 7.23 -9.01 8.54
N TYR A 132 6.49 -8.19 7.79
CA TYR A 132 6.79 -7.85 6.41
C TYR A 132 6.97 -6.36 6.16
N GLY A 133 6.74 -5.50 7.17
CA GLY A 133 6.79 -4.05 7.03
C GLY A 133 5.69 -3.51 6.11
N THR A 134 4.54 -4.17 6.09
CA THR A 134 3.33 -3.71 5.39
C THR A 134 2.56 -2.73 6.27
N GLN A 135 1.80 -1.85 5.67
CA GLN A 135 0.89 -0.96 6.40
C GLN A 135 -0.24 -0.49 5.51
N THR A 136 -1.42 -0.32 6.09
CA THR A 136 -2.56 0.30 5.42
C THR A 136 -2.54 1.83 5.61
N PHE A 137 -3.29 2.57 4.78
CA PHE A 137 -3.50 4.00 5.03
C PHE A 137 -4.10 4.26 6.40
N GLN A 138 -5.01 3.39 6.84
CA GLN A 138 -5.66 3.50 8.15
C GLN A 138 -4.62 3.51 9.27
N GLN A 139 -3.76 2.49 9.35
CA GLN A 139 -2.69 2.39 10.35
C GLN A 139 -1.72 3.58 10.31
N GLN A 140 -1.39 4.07 9.11
CA GLN A 140 -0.52 5.24 8.98
C GLN A 140 -1.20 6.52 9.48
N LEU A 141 -2.49 6.73 9.17
CA LEU A 141 -3.24 7.90 9.63
C LEU A 141 -3.38 7.91 11.15
N GLU A 142 -3.67 6.77 11.77
CA GLU A 142 -3.68 6.60 13.23
C GLU A 142 -2.34 7.00 13.84
N SER A 143 -1.25 6.46 13.31
CA SER A 143 0.10 6.78 13.78
C SER A 143 0.44 8.26 13.64
N LEU A 144 0.05 8.92 12.55
CA LEU A 144 0.32 10.35 12.33
C LEU A 144 -0.47 11.24 13.32
N VAL A 145 -1.69 10.87 13.67
CA VAL A 145 -2.47 11.56 14.70
C VAL A 145 -1.87 11.31 16.08
N GLU A 146 -1.49 10.07 16.39
CA GLU A 146 -0.87 9.71 17.68
C GLU A 146 0.46 10.43 17.92
N MET A 147 1.25 10.65 16.87
CA MET A 147 2.49 11.41 16.91
C MET A 147 2.27 12.95 16.92
N ASP A 148 1.02 13.41 16.91
CA ASP A 148 0.64 14.84 16.83
C ASP A 148 1.21 15.55 15.57
N LEU A 149 1.42 14.81 14.49
CA LEU A 149 1.96 15.32 13.22
C LEU A 149 0.89 15.82 12.25
N VAL A 150 -0.32 15.26 12.34
CA VAL A 150 -1.49 15.62 11.51
C VAL A 150 -2.72 15.76 12.42
N ASP A 151 -3.56 16.73 12.11
CA ASP A 151 -4.81 16.92 12.86
C ASP A 151 -5.79 15.77 12.64
N TYR A 152 -6.54 15.42 13.67
CA TYR A 152 -7.55 14.38 13.63
C TYR A 152 -8.57 14.56 12.50
N GLU A 153 -9.10 15.76 12.33
CA GLU A 153 -10.09 16.04 11.28
C GLU A 153 -9.50 15.88 9.87
N VAL A 154 -8.23 16.24 9.68
CA VAL A 154 -7.52 16.05 8.41
C VAL A 154 -7.33 14.55 8.12
N SER A 155 -6.92 13.77 9.11
CA SER A 155 -6.73 12.33 8.98
C SER A 155 -8.05 11.62 8.75
N LYS A 156 -9.11 11.98 9.48
CA LYS A 156 -10.47 11.46 9.29
C LYS A 156 -10.99 11.72 7.88
N ALA A 157 -10.79 12.92 7.34
CA ALA A 157 -11.19 13.27 5.97
C ALA A 157 -10.38 12.53 4.89
N ALA A 158 -9.13 12.16 5.19
CA ALA A 158 -8.26 11.41 4.29
C ALA A 158 -8.47 9.89 4.33
N ALA A 159 -9.11 9.38 5.38
CA ALA A 159 -9.39 7.96 5.57
C ALA A 159 -10.32 7.41 4.47
N THR A 160 -10.19 6.14 4.17
CA THR A 160 -11.06 5.44 3.21
C THR A 160 -12.50 5.34 3.73
N SER A 161 -12.65 5.08 5.03
CA SER A 161 -13.92 5.12 5.77
C SER A 161 -13.76 6.04 6.98
N PRO A 162 -14.28 7.29 6.93
CA PRO A 162 -14.20 8.22 8.06
C PRO A 162 -14.88 7.72 9.33
N SER A 163 -15.97 6.93 9.20
CA SER A 163 -16.69 6.35 10.33
C SER A 163 -15.88 5.25 11.03
N ASP A 164 -15.20 4.40 10.27
CA ASP A 164 -14.37 3.34 10.85
C ASP A 164 -13.13 3.95 11.52
N PHE A 165 -12.54 4.98 10.89
CA PHE A 165 -11.44 5.74 11.48
C PHE A 165 -11.83 6.33 12.84
N GLU A 166 -13.00 6.96 12.93
CA GLU A 166 -13.52 7.53 14.19
C GLU A 166 -13.70 6.47 15.27
N LEU A 167 -14.30 5.33 14.93
CA LEU A 167 -14.51 4.22 15.86
C LEU A 167 -13.19 3.66 16.39
N ILE A 168 -12.20 3.46 15.53
CA ILE A 168 -10.88 2.94 15.91
C ILE A 168 -10.16 3.94 16.81
N MET A 169 -10.16 5.23 16.48
CA MET A 169 -9.52 6.27 17.29
C MET A 169 -10.18 6.43 18.66
N GLN A 170 -11.50 6.27 18.77
CA GLN A 170 -12.20 6.23 20.05
C GLN A 170 -11.75 5.03 20.90
N THR A 171 -11.68 3.84 20.30
CA THR A 171 -11.24 2.62 20.98
C THR A 171 -9.81 2.77 21.51
N LEU A 172 -8.89 3.30 20.70
CA LEU A 172 -7.50 3.55 21.11
C LEU A 172 -7.41 4.57 22.26
N SER A 173 -8.24 5.61 22.24
CA SER A 173 -8.33 6.60 23.33
C SER A 173 -8.81 5.99 24.63
N ASP A 174 -9.85 5.14 24.58
CA ASP A 174 -10.41 4.45 25.73
C ASP A 174 -9.43 3.43 26.33
N GLU A 175 -8.68 2.72 25.50
CA GLU A 175 -7.64 1.78 25.97
C GLU A 175 -6.51 2.53 26.69
N ARG A 176 -6.08 3.68 26.17
CA ARG A 176 -5.08 4.52 26.84
C ARG A 176 -5.56 5.10 28.16
N GLY A 177 -6.82 5.52 28.23
CA GLY A 177 -7.45 5.95 29.47
C GLY A 177 -7.39 4.86 30.54
N ARG A 178 -7.71 3.62 30.18
CA ARG A 178 -7.64 2.46 31.09
C ARG A 178 -6.22 2.10 31.55
N LEU A 179 -5.22 2.22 30.63
CA LEU A 179 -3.80 1.95 30.94
C LEU A 179 -3.18 3.06 31.82
N GLY A 180 -3.71 4.30 31.77
CA GLY A 180 -3.30 5.42 32.61
C GLY A 180 -3.87 5.35 34.04
N GLU A 181 -4.90 4.52 34.29
CA GLU A 181 -5.54 4.32 35.57
C GLU A 181 -4.99 3.11 36.36
N VAL A 182 -3.84 2.54 36.04
CA VAL A 182 -3.21 1.53 36.90
C VAL A 182 -2.71 2.26 38.16
N PRO A 183 -3.37 2.08 39.34
CA PRO A 183 -2.87 2.67 40.56
C PRO A 183 -1.52 2.06 40.88
N VAL A 184 -0.49 2.89 40.93
CA VAL A 184 0.78 2.51 41.57
C VAL A 184 0.44 2.33 43.04
N THR A 185 0.01 1.13 43.43
CA THR A 185 -0.08 0.74 44.80
C THR A 185 1.34 0.68 45.36
N GLY A 186 1.81 1.83 45.82
CA GLY A 186 2.95 1.88 46.70
C GLY A 186 2.55 1.38 48.07
N GLU A 187 2.73 0.10 48.30
CA GLU A 187 2.76 -0.43 49.66
C GLU A 187 3.83 -1.53 49.77
N GLU A 188 4.65 -1.32 50.77
CA GLU A 188 5.50 -2.28 51.48
C GLU A 188 6.89 -2.59 50.89
N LEU A 189 7.82 -1.72 51.24
CA LEU A 189 9.12 -2.14 51.76
C LEU A 189 9.32 -1.48 53.13
N GLY A 190 8.68 -2.05 54.12
CA GLY A 190 8.93 -1.80 55.52
C GLY A 190 9.29 -3.09 56.23
N ALA A 191 10.53 -3.19 56.66
CA ALA A 191 11.13 -3.88 57.81
C ALA A 191 12.52 -4.41 57.46
#